data_b85dcdcbade8ec620f813629b1cd0ffe
#
_entry.id   b85dcdcbade8ec620f813629b1cd0ffe
#
_cell.length_a   1.000
_cell.length_b   1.000
_cell.length_c   1.000
_cell.angle_alpha   90.00
_cell.angle_beta   90.00
_cell.angle_gamma   90.00
#
_symmetry.space_group_name_H-M   'P 1'
#
loop_
_entity.id
_entity.type
_entity.pdbx_description
1 polymer ?
#
loop_
_entity_poly.entity_id
_entity_poly.type
_entity_poly.pdbx_seq_one_letter_code
_entity_poly.pdbx_strand_id
1 'polypeptide(L)'
;MPVRSPESSKNPSLQKRTRGVTMLRAFSFGASTAQGTRDTEGGGFIARIGKRLDEDGKGVAENFGIGGHTTDDMLPRLLEIPVHGANDIAIVTLGINDVPRSPDPKPQKRVPLERHDKNIHQILETLHGRCRVLYITQYPVNYEQRGLNKQVVESYVNIGRQVAHEIGTDILDIHAEIDQAKYESYIDEDGMHFNSAGHAYIANRIWSHLKQSGLLEG
;
A
#
# COMPACT_ATOMS: atom_id res chain seq x y z
N MET A 1 77.37 16.03 14.49
CA MET A 1 76.10 16.33 15.19
C MET A 1 74.98 16.24 14.18
N PRO A 2 74.06 15.26 14.25
CA PRO A 2 72.97 15.20 13.35
C PRO A 2 71.78 15.96 13.93
N VAL A 3 71.12 16.75 13.04
CA VAL A 3 69.95 17.56 13.28
C VAL A 3 68.69 16.62 13.36
N ARG A 4 67.92 16.75 14.45
CA ARG A 4 66.64 16.05 14.61
C ARG A 4 65.59 16.78 13.84
N SER A 5 64.79 16.04 12.93
CA SER A 5 63.58 16.47 12.32
C SER A 5 62.40 16.40 13.30
N PRO A 6 61.44 17.32 13.26
CA PRO A 6 60.27 17.28 14.15
C PRO A 6 59.25 16.22 13.69
N GLU A 7 58.80 15.40 14.65
CA GLU A 7 57.70 14.45 14.48
C GLU A 7 56.38 15.18 14.18
N SER A 8 55.81 14.82 13.07
CA SER A 8 54.47 15.22 12.66
C SER A 8 53.43 14.45 13.48
N SER A 9 52.80 15.15 14.43
CA SER A 9 51.64 14.63 15.16
C SER A 9 50.46 14.44 14.19
N LYS A 10 50.19 13.21 13.81
CA LYS A 10 48.97 12.83 13.12
C LYS A 10 47.83 12.84 14.12
N ASN A 11 47.02 13.88 14.03
CA ASN A 11 45.75 13.99 14.71
C ASN A 11 44.74 13.08 13.96
N PRO A 12 44.20 12.01 14.56
CA PRO A 12 43.13 11.23 13.93
C PRO A 12 41.82 11.97 14.12
N SER A 13 41.55 12.92 13.23
CA SER A 13 40.19 13.49 13.11
C SER A 13 39.22 12.35 12.84
N LEU A 14 38.41 12.06 13.83
CA LEU A 14 37.21 11.23 13.73
C LEU A 14 36.37 11.71 12.54
N GLN A 15 36.50 11.05 11.41
CA GLN A 15 35.50 11.09 10.39
C GLN A 15 34.26 10.41 11.00
N LYS A 16 33.37 11.20 11.59
CA LYS A 16 31.98 10.80 11.78
C LYS A 16 31.46 10.43 10.40
N ARG A 17 31.39 9.13 10.12
CA ARG A 17 30.52 8.61 9.03
C ARG A 17 29.12 9.07 9.36
N THR A 18 28.67 10.14 8.74
CA THR A 18 27.25 10.40 8.60
C THR A 18 26.68 9.19 7.87
N ARG A 19 26.03 8.29 8.62
CA ARG A 19 25.13 7.30 8.02
C ARG A 19 24.12 8.14 7.25
N GLY A 20 24.18 8.10 5.91
CA GLY A 20 23.19 8.75 5.09
C GLY A 20 21.83 8.19 5.50
N VAL A 21 20.96 9.07 5.98
CA VAL A 21 19.56 8.72 6.25
C VAL A 21 18.97 8.24 4.94
N THR A 22 18.68 6.96 4.86
CA THR A 22 18.11 6.39 3.64
C THR A 22 16.62 6.70 3.64
N MET A 23 16.19 7.56 2.75
CA MET A 23 14.81 8.03 2.64
C MET A 23 13.88 6.89 2.22
N LEU A 24 12.77 6.70 2.92
CA LEU A 24 11.70 5.79 2.53
C LEU A 24 10.96 6.32 1.30
N ARG A 25 10.70 5.47 0.32
CA ARG A 25 9.78 5.78 -0.78
C ARG A 25 8.57 4.86 -0.71
N ALA A 26 7.39 5.44 -0.51
CA ALA A 26 6.14 4.70 -0.42
C ALA A 26 5.32 4.88 -1.71
N PHE A 27 4.87 3.79 -2.29
CA PHE A 27 4.11 3.79 -3.54
C PHE A 27 2.75 3.13 -3.32
N SER A 28 1.64 3.85 -3.50
CA SER A 28 0.34 3.18 -3.54
C SER A 28 0.09 2.58 -4.91
N PHE A 29 -0.38 1.34 -4.95
CA PHE A 29 -0.73 0.63 -6.16
C PHE A 29 -2.09 -0.06 -5.99
N GLY A 30 -3.02 0.21 -6.90
CA GLY A 30 -4.37 -0.31 -6.76
C GLY A 30 -5.41 0.43 -7.58
N ALA A 31 -6.65 0.34 -7.12
CA ALA A 31 -7.81 0.95 -7.78
C ALA A 31 -8.19 2.30 -7.12
N SER A 32 -9.50 2.57 -6.99
CA SER A 32 -10.03 3.85 -6.47
C SER A 32 -9.61 4.16 -5.04
N THR A 33 -9.43 3.17 -4.19
CA THR A 33 -8.94 3.37 -2.82
C THR A 33 -7.51 3.86 -2.82
N ALA A 34 -6.64 3.25 -3.63
CA ALA A 34 -5.26 3.71 -3.80
C ALA A 34 -5.22 5.10 -4.42
N GLN A 35 -6.10 5.39 -5.38
CA GLN A 35 -6.23 6.71 -6.00
C GLN A 35 -6.62 7.81 -4.99
N GLY A 36 -7.34 7.47 -3.91
CA GLY A 36 -7.86 8.44 -2.95
C GLY A 36 -9.26 8.96 -3.28
N THR A 37 -10.04 8.17 -4.05
CA THR A 37 -11.41 8.53 -4.44
C THR A 37 -12.28 8.81 -3.20
N ARG A 38 -13.05 9.91 -3.23
CA ARG A 38 -13.92 10.41 -2.15
C ARG A 38 -13.19 10.99 -0.92
N ASP A 39 -11.87 11.07 -0.89
CA ASP A 39 -11.20 11.90 0.13
C ASP A 39 -11.17 13.36 -0.31
N THR A 40 -12.08 14.16 0.22
CA THR A 40 -12.21 15.59 -0.11
C THR A 40 -11.25 16.48 0.69
N GLU A 41 -10.57 15.93 1.70
CA GLU A 41 -9.75 16.70 2.64
C GLU A 41 -8.25 16.43 2.51
N GLY A 42 -7.85 15.20 2.16
CA GLY A 42 -6.46 14.79 2.27
C GLY A 42 -5.85 14.14 1.03
N GLY A 43 -6.60 13.99 -0.07
CA GLY A 43 -6.09 13.39 -1.30
C GLY A 43 -5.81 11.90 -1.24
N GLY A 44 -6.46 11.19 -0.32
CA GLY A 44 -6.30 9.75 -0.10
C GLY A 44 -5.25 9.41 0.96
N PHE A 45 -5.19 8.13 1.31
CA PHE A 45 -4.27 7.67 2.36
C PHE A 45 -2.80 7.89 2.01
N ILE A 46 -2.42 7.75 0.74
CA ILE A 46 -1.02 7.88 0.32
C ILE A 46 -0.52 9.34 0.41
N ALA A 47 -1.37 10.31 0.08
CA ALA A 47 -1.01 11.72 0.23
C ALA A 47 -0.82 12.09 1.71
N ARG A 48 -1.65 11.53 2.61
CA ARG A 48 -1.52 11.69 4.06
C ARG A 48 -0.22 11.07 4.58
N ILE A 49 0.19 9.91 4.04
CA ILE A 49 1.48 9.28 4.35
C ILE A 49 2.63 10.13 3.84
N GLY A 50 2.56 10.62 2.59
CA GLY A 50 3.58 11.48 2.00
C GLY A 50 3.81 12.76 2.80
N LYS A 51 2.72 13.41 3.24
CA LYS A 51 2.81 14.58 4.10
C LYS A 51 3.57 14.29 5.40
N ARG A 52 3.27 13.19 6.09
CA ARG A 52 3.97 12.80 7.32
C ARG A 52 5.44 12.45 7.09
N LEU A 53 5.75 11.77 5.99
CA LEU A 53 7.13 11.44 5.62
C LEU A 53 7.95 12.69 5.36
N ASP A 54 7.38 13.69 4.68
CA ASP A 54 8.01 14.98 4.40
C ASP A 54 8.21 15.80 5.67
N GLU A 55 7.17 15.94 6.50
CA GLU A 55 7.22 16.67 7.78
C GLU A 55 8.27 16.07 8.74
N ASP A 56 8.44 14.75 8.76
CA ASP A 56 9.44 14.05 9.58
C ASP A 56 10.82 13.99 8.91
N GLY A 57 10.97 14.45 7.66
CA GLY A 57 12.19 14.33 6.86
C GLY A 57 12.61 12.88 6.59
N LYS A 58 11.63 11.95 6.52
CA LYS A 58 11.87 10.50 6.45
C LYS A 58 11.64 9.90 5.08
N GLY A 59 11.00 10.60 4.15
CA GLY A 59 10.75 10.03 2.84
C GLY A 59 9.74 10.79 1.99
N VAL A 60 9.29 10.11 0.94
CA VAL A 60 8.29 10.60 0.00
C VAL A 60 7.25 9.53 -0.29
N ALA A 61 6.09 9.93 -0.83
CA ALA A 61 5.08 8.98 -1.28
C ALA A 61 4.52 9.38 -2.65
N GLU A 62 4.24 8.38 -3.48
CA GLU A 62 3.70 8.55 -4.83
C GLU A 62 2.47 7.66 -5.06
N ASN A 63 1.55 8.13 -5.88
CA ASN A 63 0.27 7.47 -6.13
C ASN A 63 0.18 6.90 -7.53
N PHE A 64 0.04 5.58 -7.62
CA PHE A 64 -0.17 4.79 -8.85
C PHE A 64 -1.56 4.14 -8.91
N GLY A 65 -2.49 4.57 -8.05
CA GLY A 65 -3.88 4.10 -8.06
C GLY A 65 -4.66 4.64 -9.24
N ILE A 66 -5.45 3.78 -9.91
CA ILE A 66 -6.38 4.18 -10.97
C ILE A 66 -7.76 3.60 -10.69
N GLY A 67 -8.76 4.48 -10.53
CA GLY A 67 -10.13 4.09 -10.22
C GLY A 67 -10.73 3.11 -11.21
N GLY A 68 -11.41 2.08 -10.70
CA GLY A 68 -12.09 1.08 -11.52
C GLY A 68 -11.19 -0.02 -12.09
N HIS A 69 -9.88 0.02 -11.85
CA HIS A 69 -8.96 -1.04 -12.28
C HIS A 69 -9.26 -2.36 -11.58
N THR A 70 -9.24 -3.43 -12.36
CA THR A 70 -9.24 -4.83 -11.92
C THR A 70 -7.79 -5.34 -11.79
N THR A 71 -7.61 -6.56 -11.31
CA THR A 71 -6.29 -7.20 -11.31
C THR A 71 -5.75 -7.41 -12.72
N ASP A 72 -6.61 -7.68 -13.72
CA ASP A 72 -6.20 -7.73 -15.14
C ASP A 72 -5.64 -6.39 -15.64
N ASP A 73 -6.26 -5.27 -15.26
CA ASP A 73 -5.81 -3.92 -15.65
C ASP A 73 -4.49 -3.55 -14.97
N MET A 74 -4.20 -4.14 -13.82
CA MET A 74 -3.01 -3.81 -13.02
C MET A 74 -1.75 -4.55 -13.47
N LEU A 75 -1.87 -5.79 -13.94
CA LEU A 75 -0.73 -6.61 -14.34
C LEU A 75 0.22 -5.91 -15.32
N PRO A 76 -0.24 -5.34 -16.45
CA PRO A 76 0.66 -4.67 -17.40
C PRO A 76 1.34 -3.42 -16.83
N ARG A 77 0.81 -2.86 -15.72
CA ARG A 77 1.30 -1.64 -15.08
C ARG A 77 2.36 -1.88 -14.00
N LEU A 78 2.65 -3.14 -13.64
CA LEU A 78 3.61 -3.47 -12.58
C LEU A 78 5.01 -2.89 -12.83
N LEU A 79 5.42 -2.76 -14.08
CA LEU A 79 6.72 -2.22 -14.44
C LEU A 79 6.76 -0.68 -14.45
N GLU A 80 5.62 -0.01 -14.39
CA GLU A 80 5.54 1.45 -14.31
C GLU A 80 5.94 1.96 -12.92
N ILE A 81 5.81 1.11 -11.87
CA ILE A 81 6.13 1.51 -10.51
C ILE A 81 7.64 1.52 -10.32
N PRO A 82 8.25 2.66 -9.97
CA PRO A 82 9.70 2.81 -9.91
C PRO A 82 10.28 2.27 -8.59
N VAL A 83 9.89 1.07 -8.18
CA VAL A 83 10.40 0.39 -6.97
C VAL A 83 11.67 -0.40 -7.32
N HIS A 84 12.75 -0.21 -6.56
CA HIS A 84 14.04 -0.79 -6.87
C HIS A 84 14.91 -1.16 -5.66
N GLY A 85 14.36 -1.20 -4.45
CA GLY A 85 15.23 -1.51 -3.31
C GLY A 85 14.54 -1.67 -1.96
N ALA A 86 15.35 -1.97 -0.96
CA ALA A 86 14.90 -2.26 0.41
C ALA A 86 14.24 -1.05 1.13
N ASN A 87 14.47 0.16 0.61
CA ASN A 87 13.86 1.38 1.16
C ASN A 87 12.60 1.81 0.40
N ASP A 88 12.15 0.97 -0.51
CA ASP A 88 10.89 1.16 -1.21
C ASP A 88 9.84 0.24 -0.62
N ILE A 89 8.62 0.77 -0.46
CA ILE A 89 7.46 -0.03 -0.09
C ILE A 89 6.31 0.19 -1.06
N ALA A 90 5.82 -0.90 -1.65
CA ALA A 90 4.59 -0.90 -2.42
C ALA A 90 3.40 -1.21 -1.48
N ILE A 91 2.47 -0.27 -1.38
CA ILE A 91 1.22 -0.40 -0.61
C ILE A 91 0.12 -0.79 -1.60
N VAL A 92 -0.28 -2.05 -1.57
CA VAL A 92 -1.17 -2.66 -2.57
C VAL A 92 -2.57 -2.82 -2.02
N THR A 93 -3.58 -2.22 -2.68
CA THR A 93 -5.00 -2.38 -2.33
C THR A 93 -5.85 -2.56 -3.59
N LEU A 94 -6.45 -3.73 -3.75
CA LEU A 94 -7.17 -4.13 -4.98
C LEU A 94 -8.13 -5.30 -4.73
N GLY A 95 -8.94 -5.63 -5.73
CA GLY A 95 -9.74 -6.85 -5.77
C GLY A 95 -11.26 -6.63 -5.89
N ILE A 96 -11.84 -5.58 -5.31
CA ILE A 96 -13.29 -5.37 -5.33
C ILE A 96 -13.87 -5.18 -6.75
N ASN A 97 -13.08 -4.67 -7.68
CA ASN A 97 -13.53 -4.48 -9.06
C ASN A 97 -13.55 -5.78 -9.86
N ASP A 98 -12.88 -6.81 -9.39
CA ASP A 98 -12.89 -8.14 -9.99
C ASP A 98 -14.21 -8.87 -9.71
N VAL A 99 -14.85 -8.58 -8.58
CA VAL A 99 -16.01 -9.29 -8.08
C VAL A 99 -17.24 -9.08 -8.98
N PRO A 100 -17.93 -10.16 -9.40
CA PRO A 100 -19.18 -10.05 -10.14
C PRO A 100 -20.28 -9.36 -9.32
N ARG A 101 -21.17 -8.64 -10.01
CA ARG A 101 -22.27 -7.85 -9.42
C ARG A 101 -23.60 -8.17 -10.09
N SER A 102 -24.70 -7.82 -9.45
CA SER A 102 -26.04 -7.95 -10.06
C SER A 102 -26.94 -6.80 -9.58
N PRO A 103 -27.41 -5.90 -10.47
CA PRO A 103 -27.08 -5.82 -11.90
C PRO A 103 -25.63 -5.34 -12.13
N ASP A 104 -24.99 -5.79 -13.20
CA ASP A 104 -23.63 -5.39 -13.55
C ASP A 104 -23.62 -4.60 -14.88
N PRO A 105 -23.26 -3.31 -14.85
CA PRO A 105 -23.18 -2.50 -16.06
C PRO A 105 -21.97 -2.84 -16.96
N LYS A 106 -20.99 -3.59 -16.43
CA LYS A 106 -19.74 -3.96 -17.13
C LYS A 106 -19.31 -5.39 -16.78
N PRO A 107 -20.16 -6.42 -17.03
CA PRO A 107 -19.86 -7.79 -16.60
C PRO A 107 -18.56 -8.35 -17.23
N GLN A 108 -18.23 -7.91 -18.45
CA GLN A 108 -16.99 -8.31 -19.14
C GLN A 108 -15.71 -7.84 -18.45
N LYS A 109 -15.81 -6.89 -17.53
CA LYS A 109 -14.65 -6.42 -16.73
C LYS A 109 -14.42 -7.23 -15.46
N ARG A 110 -15.30 -8.18 -15.14
CA ARG A 110 -15.13 -8.98 -13.92
C ARG A 110 -14.10 -10.07 -14.16
N VAL A 111 -13.27 -10.28 -13.16
CA VAL A 111 -12.19 -11.29 -13.21
C VAL A 111 -12.66 -12.50 -12.44
N PRO A 112 -12.79 -13.69 -13.09
CA PRO A 112 -13.15 -14.92 -12.39
C PRO A 112 -12.19 -15.23 -11.24
N LEU A 113 -12.69 -15.89 -10.19
CA LEU A 113 -11.96 -16.15 -8.96
C LEU A 113 -10.60 -16.84 -9.19
N GLU A 114 -10.55 -17.85 -10.06
CA GLU A 114 -9.29 -18.54 -10.41
C GLU A 114 -8.28 -17.63 -11.10
N ARG A 115 -8.74 -16.71 -11.95
CA ARG A 115 -7.86 -15.73 -12.60
C ARG A 115 -7.43 -14.64 -11.64
N HIS A 116 -8.33 -14.20 -10.75
CA HIS A 116 -7.99 -13.28 -9.66
C HIS A 116 -6.85 -13.85 -8.80
N ASP A 117 -6.92 -15.12 -8.41
CA ASP A 117 -5.88 -15.81 -7.65
C ASP A 117 -4.52 -15.73 -8.37
N LYS A 118 -4.47 -16.15 -9.64
CA LYS A 118 -3.24 -16.06 -10.46
C LYS A 118 -2.71 -14.63 -10.56
N ASN A 119 -3.60 -13.67 -10.73
CA ASN A 119 -3.23 -12.27 -10.85
C ASN A 119 -2.66 -11.72 -9.55
N ILE A 120 -3.28 -12.01 -8.39
CA ILE A 120 -2.77 -11.60 -7.08
C ILE A 120 -1.39 -12.18 -6.83
N HIS A 121 -1.18 -13.48 -7.10
CA HIS A 121 0.14 -14.11 -7.01
C HIS A 121 1.17 -13.34 -7.85
N GLN A 122 0.89 -13.14 -9.13
CA GLN A 122 1.83 -12.47 -10.03
C GLN A 122 2.11 -11.02 -9.60
N ILE A 123 1.09 -10.28 -9.13
CA ILE A 123 1.25 -8.90 -8.65
C ILE A 123 2.16 -8.87 -7.42
N LEU A 124 1.83 -9.65 -6.38
CA LEU A 124 2.57 -9.61 -5.13
C LEU A 124 3.98 -10.18 -5.27
N GLU A 125 4.19 -11.29 -5.99
CA GLU A 125 5.52 -11.85 -6.27
C GLU A 125 6.41 -10.87 -7.03
N THR A 126 5.87 -10.24 -8.09
CA THR A 126 6.63 -9.28 -8.89
C THR A 126 7.08 -8.07 -8.06
N LEU A 127 6.21 -7.56 -7.20
CA LEU A 127 6.55 -6.44 -6.33
C LEU A 127 7.48 -6.86 -5.19
N HIS A 128 7.22 -8.00 -4.55
CA HIS A 128 8.03 -8.53 -3.46
C HIS A 128 9.48 -8.84 -3.89
N GLY A 129 9.67 -9.28 -5.13
CA GLY A 129 11.01 -9.46 -5.72
C GLY A 129 11.77 -8.15 -5.99
N ARG A 130 11.13 -6.97 -5.84
CA ARG A 130 11.69 -5.66 -6.17
C ARG A 130 11.77 -4.70 -4.96
N CYS A 131 10.86 -4.83 -4.00
CA CYS A 131 10.73 -3.95 -2.84
C CYS A 131 9.99 -4.65 -1.69
N ARG A 132 9.82 -3.97 -0.56
CA ARG A 132 8.87 -4.40 0.46
C ARG A 132 7.44 -4.22 -0.03
N VAL A 133 6.54 -5.12 0.38
CA VAL A 133 5.12 -5.06 0.02
C VAL A 133 4.28 -5.07 1.28
N LEU A 134 3.36 -4.11 1.38
CA LEU A 134 2.27 -4.11 2.33
C LEU A 134 0.96 -4.33 1.55
N TYR A 135 0.39 -5.52 1.66
CA TYR A 135 -0.91 -5.82 1.09
C TYR A 135 -2.02 -5.39 2.06
N ILE A 136 -2.99 -4.63 1.57
CA ILE A 136 -4.16 -4.21 2.33
C ILE A 136 -5.37 -4.95 1.77
N THR A 137 -6.05 -5.74 2.61
CA THR A 137 -7.27 -6.43 2.19
C THR A 137 -8.37 -5.45 1.81
N GLN A 138 -9.23 -5.89 0.88
CA GLN A 138 -10.44 -5.14 0.57
C GLN A 138 -11.31 -5.01 1.84
N TYR A 139 -11.71 -3.80 2.17
CA TYR A 139 -12.61 -3.50 3.29
C TYR A 139 -14.07 -3.83 2.96
N PRO A 140 -14.95 -4.01 3.96
CA PRO A 140 -16.39 -4.21 3.75
C PRO A 140 -17.02 -3.03 3.01
N VAL A 141 -18.02 -3.33 2.18
CA VAL A 141 -18.79 -2.34 1.40
C VAL A 141 -20.29 -2.57 1.65
N ASN A 142 -21.15 -1.67 1.20
CA ASN A 142 -22.58 -1.93 1.20
C ASN A 142 -22.91 -2.93 0.08
N TYR A 143 -22.95 -4.20 0.43
CA TYR A 143 -23.13 -5.31 -0.53
C TYR A 143 -24.42 -5.18 -1.32
N GLU A 144 -25.53 -4.86 -0.65
CA GLU A 144 -26.85 -4.71 -1.28
C GLU A 144 -26.87 -3.53 -2.26
N GLN A 145 -26.48 -2.34 -1.80
CA GLN A 145 -26.43 -1.13 -2.62
C GLN A 145 -25.53 -1.30 -3.85
N ARG A 146 -24.47 -2.11 -3.73
CA ARG A 146 -23.49 -2.34 -4.80
C ARG A 146 -23.78 -3.57 -5.65
N GLY A 147 -24.86 -4.30 -5.38
CA GLY A 147 -25.21 -5.53 -6.09
C GLY A 147 -24.18 -6.65 -5.92
N LEU A 148 -23.49 -6.68 -4.77
CA LEU A 148 -22.44 -7.65 -4.45
C LEU A 148 -22.98 -8.73 -3.52
N ASN A 149 -22.55 -9.97 -3.72
CA ASN A 149 -22.77 -11.05 -2.77
C ASN A 149 -21.62 -11.08 -1.75
N LYS A 150 -21.96 -10.99 -0.47
CA LYS A 150 -20.96 -10.94 0.62
C LYS A 150 -20.04 -12.15 0.62
N GLN A 151 -20.57 -13.38 0.49
CA GLN A 151 -19.77 -14.59 0.48
C GLN A 151 -18.83 -14.66 -0.73
N VAL A 152 -19.27 -14.13 -1.88
CA VAL A 152 -18.41 -14.03 -3.06
C VAL A 152 -17.28 -13.04 -2.80
N VAL A 153 -17.55 -11.86 -2.25
CA VAL A 153 -16.50 -10.88 -1.88
C VAL A 153 -15.51 -11.50 -0.90
N GLU A 154 -16.00 -12.21 0.13
CA GLU A 154 -15.14 -12.88 1.11
C GLU A 154 -14.23 -13.94 0.47
N SER A 155 -14.68 -14.64 -0.59
CA SER A 155 -13.81 -15.56 -1.33
C SER A 155 -12.63 -14.84 -1.99
N TYR A 156 -12.84 -13.68 -2.60
CA TYR A 156 -11.78 -12.86 -3.19
C TYR A 156 -10.83 -12.29 -2.13
N VAL A 157 -11.36 -11.85 -0.99
CA VAL A 157 -10.56 -11.36 0.14
C VAL A 157 -9.68 -12.47 0.71
N ASN A 158 -10.22 -13.69 0.85
CA ASN A 158 -9.48 -14.83 1.39
C ASN A 158 -8.33 -15.27 0.47
N ILE A 159 -8.50 -15.20 -0.85
CA ILE A 159 -7.39 -15.40 -1.79
C ILE A 159 -6.27 -14.39 -1.51
N GLY A 160 -6.59 -13.10 -1.41
CA GLY A 160 -5.57 -12.10 -1.13
C GLY A 160 -4.82 -12.34 0.19
N ARG A 161 -5.51 -12.78 1.25
CA ARG A 161 -4.90 -13.18 2.53
C ARG A 161 -3.95 -14.37 2.37
N GLN A 162 -4.43 -15.42 1.69
CA GLN A 162 -3.66 -16.64 1.48
C GLN A 162 -2.40 -16.33 0.67
N VAL A 163 -2.51 -15.66 -0.45
CA VAL A 163 -1.39 -15.32 -1.33
C VAL A 163 -0.37 -14.42 -0.61
N ALA A 164 -0.82 -13.41 0.12
CA ALA A 164 0.07 -12.55 0.91
C ALA A 164 0.88 -13.35 1.94
N HIS A 165 0.23 -14.33 2.60
CA HIS A 165 0.88 -15.22 3.54
C HIS A 165 1.87 -16.18 2.84
N GLU A 166 1.52 -16.77 1.71
CA GLU A 166 2.35 -17.72 0.95
C GLU A 166 3.63 -17.05 0.43
N ILE A 167 3.53 -15.81 -0.05
CA ILE A 167 4.67 -15.03 -0.54
C ILE A 167 5.51 -14.45 0.61
N GLY A 168 4.91 -14.29 1.80
CA GLY A 168 5.55 -13.67 2.96
C GLY A 168 5.57 -12.14 2.90
N THR A 169 4.57 -11.51 2.25
CA THR A 169 4.39 -10.07 2.30
C THR A 169 3.72 -9.65 3.60
N ASP A 170 3.96 -8.40 4.01
CA ASP A 170 3.20 -7.83 5.12
C ASP A 170 1.72 -7.66 4.74
N ILE A 171 0.82 -7.87 5.71
CA ILE A 171 -0.62 -7.74 5.50
C ILE A 171 -1.25 -6.80 6.53
N LEU A 172 -2.11 -5.93 6.05
CA LEU A 172 -3.01 -5.13 6.87
C LEU A 172 -4.45 -5.56 6.57
N ASP A 173 -5.02 -6.35 7.49
CA ASP A 173 -6.35 -6.96 7.28
C ASP A 173 -7.49 -6.01 7.66
N ILE A 174 -7.67 -4.98 6.84
CA ILE A 174 -8.73 -3.98 7.03
C ILE A 174 -10.13 -4.59 6.95
N HIS A 175 -10.29 -5.69 6.21
CA HIS A 175 -11.56 -6.41 6.14
C HIS A 175 -12.01 -6.93 7.52
N ALA A 176 -11.08 -7.47 8.27
CA ALA A 176 -11.35 -7.97 9.63
C ALA A 176 -11.41 -6.85 10.67
N GLU A 177 -10.75 -5.72 10.45
CA GLU A 177 -10.69 -4.61 11.40
C GLU A 177 -11.92 -3.70 11.39
N ILE A 178 -12.64 -3.64 10.26
CA ILE A 178 -13.81 -2.76 10.10
C ILE A 178 -15.10 -3.55 10.38
N ASP A 179 -15.67 -3.32 11.55
CA ASP A 179 -17.01 -3.79 11.92
C ASP A 179 -18.11 -2.82 11.41
N GLN A 180 -19.38 -3.17 11.66
CA GLN A 180 -20.53 -2.39 11.18
C GLN A 180 -20.50 -0.93 11.67
N ALA A 181 -20.13 -0.68 12.93
CA ALA A 181 -20.10 0.67 13.49
C ALA A 181 -19.01 1.54 12.83
N LYS A 182 -17.84 0.96 12.59
CA LYS A 182 -16.75 1.63 11.87
C LYS A 182 -17.10 1.82 10.39
N TYR A 183 -17.79 0.85 9.79
CA TYR A 183 -18.23 0.96 8.41
C TYR A 183 -19.04 2.24 8.17
N GLU A 184 -20.07 2.50 8.98
CA GLU A 184 -20.93 3.69 8.86
C GLU A 184 -20.16 5.00 8.98
N SER A 185 -19.07 5.01 9.77
CA SER A 185 -18.23 6.20 9.94
C SER A 185 -17.22 6.41 8.81
N TYR A 186 -16.80 5.35 8.13
CA TYR A 186 -15.64 5.38 7.22
C TYR A 186 -15.99 5.26 5.74
N ILE A 187 -17.20 4.80 5.41
CA ILE A 187 -17.63 4.63 4.02
C ILE A 187 -18.49 5.82 3.57
N ASP A 188 -18.25 6.27 2.36
CA ASP A 188 -19.02 7.31 1.69
C ASP A 188 -20.45 6.83 1.42
N GLU A 189 -21.38 7.75 1.21
CA GLU A 189 -22.80 7.48 0.89
C GLU A 189 -22.99 6.60 -0.35
N ASP A 190 -21.97 6.51 -1.20
CA ASP A 190 -22.01 5.60 -2.36
C ASP A 190 -21.87 4.12 -1.97
N GLY A 191 -21.65 3.80 -0.70
CA GLY A 191 -21.56 2.46 -0.16
C GLY A 191 -20.35 1.64 -0.62
N MET A 192 -19.37 2.28 -1.29
CA MET A 192 -18.22 1.60 -1.87
C MET A 192 -16.89 2.19 -1.40
N HIS A 193 -16.74 3.49 -1.43
CA HIS A 193 -15.47 4.15 -1.23
C HIS A 193 -15.32 4.66 0.20
N PHE A 194 -14.10 4.73 0.69
CA PHE A 194 -13.82 5.45 1.92
C PHE A 194 -14.11 6.95 1.75
N ASN A 195 -14.73 7.55 2.76
CA ASN A 195 -14.74 8.98 2.95
C ASN A 195 -13.40 9.47 3.53
N SER A 196 -13.28 10.78 3.83
CA SER A 196 -12.05 11.34 4.39
C SER A 196 -11.64 10.69 5.72
N ALA A 197 -12.60 10.32 6.59
CA ALA A 197 -12.32 9.63 7.84
C ALA A 197 -11.78 8.20 7.61
N GLY A 198 -12.33 7.47 6.64
CA GLY A 198 -11.85 6.14 6.23
C GLY A 198 -10.43 6.19 5.67
N HIS A 199 -10.14 7.17 4.81
CA HIS A 199 -8.77 7.38 4.30
C HIS A 199 -7.78 7.77 5.42
N ALA A 200 -8.21 8.58 6.38
CA ALA A 200 -7.39 8.91 7.55
C ALA A 200 -7.14 7.66 8.44
N TYR A 201 -8.16 6.81 8.63
CA TYR A 201 -8.03 5.55 9.35
C TYR A 201 -6.97 4.64 8.71
N ILE A 202 -7.07 4.35 7.42
CA ILE A 202 -6.07 3.54 6.71
C ILE A 202 -4.67 4.17 6.80
N ALA A 203 -4.54 5.48 6.60
CA ALA A 203 -3.26 6.16 6.71
C ALA A 203 -2.63 5.99 8.10
N ASN A 204 -3.43 6.04 9.18
CA ASN A 204 -2.96 5.79 10.54
C ASN A 204 -2.51 4.33 10.75
N ARG A 205 -3.24 3.37 10.19
CA ARG A 205 -2.87 1.95 10.27
C ARG A 205 -1.56 1.68 9.52
N ILE A 206 -1.41 2.21 8.31
CA ILE A 206 -0.16 2.11 7.53
C ILE A 206 0.99 2.76 8.30
N TRP A 207 0.78 3.96 8.83
CA TRP A 207 1.82 4.66 9.60
C TRP A 207 2.30 3.87 10.81
N SER A 208 1.36 3.26 11.55
CA SER A 208 1.69 2.38 12.67
C SER A 208 2.49 1.17 12.24
N HIS A 209 2.13 0.56 11.08
CA HIS A 209 2.88 -0.55 10.50
C HIS A 209 4.32 -0.14 10.11
N LEU A 210 4.49 1.00 9.44
CA LEU A 210 5.81 1.52 9.06
C LEU A 210 6.72 1.77 10.27
N LYS A 211 6.14 2.22 11.40
CA LYS A 211 6.88 2.37 12.66
C LYS A 211 7.29 1.02 13.25
N GLN A 212 6.35 0.08 13.33
CA GLN A 212 6.58 -1.23 13.95
C GLN A 212 7.58 -2.08 13.15
N SER A 213 7.60 -1.93 11.83
CA SER A 213 8.55 -2.63 10.94
C SER A 213 9.95 -1.99 10.89
N GLY A 214 10.19 -0.90 11.64
CA GLY A 214 11.46 -0.19 11.66
C GLY A 214 11.78 0.59 10.37
N LEU A 215 10.83 0.72 9.46
CA LEU A 215 11.03 1.43 8.18
C LEU A 215 11.21 2.94 8.33
N LEU A 216 10.82 3.49 9.47
CA LEU A 216 10.98 4.91 9.80
C LEU A 216 12.16 5.18 10.74
N GLU A 217 12.92 4.15 11.11
CA GLU A 217 14.10 4.23 11.95
C GLU A 217 15.35 4.21 11.04
N GLY A 218 15.72 5.37 10.54
CA GLY A 218 16.92 5.56 9.72
C GLY A 218 18.00 6.34 10.44
#